data_35de9512bb87c74f8c768360ac36eb5b
#
_entry.id   35de9512bb87c74f8c768360ac36eb5b
#
_cell.length_a   1.000
_cell.length_b   1.000
_cell.length_c   1.000
_cell.angle_alpha   90.00
_cell.angle_beta   90.00
_cell.angle_gamma   90.00
#
_symmetry.space_group_name_H-M   'P 1'
#
loop_
_entity.id
_entity.type
_entity.pdbx_description
1 polymer ?
#
loop_
_entity_poly.entity_id
_entity_poly.type
_entity_poly.pdbx_seq_one_letter_code
_entity_poly.pdbx_strand_id
1 'polypeptide(L)'
;MLRYAYLRILGAIPTLLLVIAIAFLMVHSAPGGPFDAARVLPPEIERNIERAYHLDDTLFEQFTSYLQGLWHGDLGPSYRYRDSTVSELIAGALPLSMKLGALAMLLAVVAGVSAGIIAALRKNTIIDRMVTGVAMVGISIPIFVIAPLMVLVFAVTLGWLPASWAGSGSSDRLLMPVIALALPQIAYIARLTRASMINIMSSDFVRTARAQGLCTMSIIRYHAIKPAMLPLLSYMGPAVAGILTGSVVVEEVFGIPGVGQFFIRGALNRDYTLVLGITVVYAALVIS
;
A
#
# COMPACT_ATOMS: atom_id res chain seq x y z
N MET A 1 10.56 -26.52 3.09
CA MET A 1 10.04 -25.24 3.58
C MET A 1 11.16 -24.34 4.13
N LEU A 2 11.95 -24.77 5.11
CA LEU A 2 13.04 -23.97 5.69
C LEU A 2 14.09 -23.48 4.66
N ARG A 3 14.54 -24.35 3.74
CA ARG A 3 15.47 -23.96 2.67
C ARG A 3 14.91 -22.86 1.74
N TYR A 4 13.63 -22.92 1.44
CA TYR A 4 12.96 -21.89 0.63
C TYR A 4 12.89 -20.56 1.36
N ALA A 5 12.46 -20.57 2.64
CA ALA A 5 12.44 -19.37 3.47
C ALA A 5 13.84 -18.75 3.62
N TYR A 6 14.86 -19.57 3.87
CA TYR A 6 16.25 -19.10 3.95
C TYR A 6 16.74 -18.43 2.66
N LEU A 7 16.51 -19.06 1.50
CA LEU A 7 16.89 -18.48 0.21
C LEU A 7 16.13 -17.18 -0.10
N ARG A 8 14.86 -17.09 0.32
CA ARG A 8 14.05 -15.88 0.17
C ARG A 8 14.59 -14.74 1.02
N ILE A 9 14.92 -14.99 2.29
CA ILE A 9 15.52 -14.00 3.18
C ILE A 9 16.89 -13.55 2.65
N LEU A 10 17.73 -14.49 2.18
CA LEU A 10 19.02 -14.20 1.60
C LEU A 10 18.93 -13.32 0.34
N GLY A 11 17.88 -13.51 -0.47
CA GLY A 11 17.59 -12.67 -1.63
C GLY A 11 16.97 -11.30 -1.26
N ALA A 12 16.25 -11.24 -0.14
CA ALA A 12 15.63 -10.01 0.34
C ALA A 12 16.66 -8.95 0.78
N ILE A 13 17.75 -9.39 1.42
CA ILE A 13 18.80 -8.48 1.92
C ILE A 13 19.45 -7.66 0.80
N PRO A 14 20.01 -8.26 -0.28
CA PRO A 14 20.61 -7.47 -1.36
C PRO A 14 19.57 -6.60 -2.09
N THR A 15 18.32 -7.06 -2.21
CA THR A 15 17.25 -6.25 -2.79
C THR A 15 16.96 -5.02 -1.93
N LEU A 16 16.86 -5.19 -0.62
CA LEU A 16 16.64 -4.09 0.32
C LEU A 16 17.81 -3.10 0.29
N LEU A 17 19.05 -3.60 0.32
CA LEU A 17 20.26 -2.76 0.22
C LEU A 17 20.28 -1.97 -1.09
N LEU A 18 19.89 -2.58 -2.19
CA LEU A 18 19.80 -1.89 -3.49
C LEU A 18 18.76 -0.77 -3.46
N VAL A 19 17.57 -1.04 -2.90
CA VAL A 19 16.52 -0.03 -2.75
C VAL A 19 17.00 1.12 -1.88
N ILE A 20 17.67 0.84 -0.75
CA ILE A 20 18.24 1.86 0.14
C ILE A 20 19.27 2.69 -0.61
N ALA A 21 20.20 2.06 -1.33
CA ALA A 21 21.25 2.76 -2.06
C ALA A 21 20.66 3.68 -3.16
N ILE A 22 19.69 3.18 -3.92
CA ILE A 22 19.01 3.98 -4.95
C ILE A 22 18.24 5.15 -4.31
N ALA A 23 17.45 4.90 -3.25
CA ALA A 23 16.71 5.94 -2.56
C ALA A 23 17.64 7.01 -1.97
N PHE A 24 18.75 6.58 -1.34
CA PHE A 24 19.78 7.48 -0.81
C PHE A 24 20.37 8.38 -1.91
N LEU A 25 20.80 7.80 -3.03
CA LEU A 25 21.33 8.56 -4.16
C LEU A 25 20.30 9.52 -4.76
N MET A 26 19.05 9.08 -4.92
CA MET A 26 17.99 9.94 -5.45
C MET A 26 17.72 11.15 -4.55
N VAL A 27 17.63 10.95 -3.25
CA VAL A 27 17.36 12.02 -2.29
C VAL A 27 18.51 13.04 -2.26
N HIS A 28 19.76 12.57 -2.28
CA HIS A 28 20.95 13.44 -2.28
C HIS A 28 21.25 14.08 -3.65
N SER A 29 20.67 13.53 -4.74
CA SER A 29 20.77 14.12 -6.07
C SER A 29 19.71 15.19 -6.33
N ALA A 30 18.74 15.34 -5.43
CA ALA A 30 17.70 16.35 -5.56
C ALA A 30 18.30 17.76 -5.38
N PRO A 31 17.98 18.73 -6.26
CA PRO A 31 18.56 20.06 -6.18
C PRO A 31 18.14 20.78 -4.89
N GLY A 32 19.10 21.37 -4.18
CA GLY A 32 18.93 22.10 -2.93
C GLY A 32 19.05 21.22 -1.67
N GLY A 33 19.48 21.81 -0.56
CA GLY A 33 19.67 21.16 0.71
C GLY A 33 18.38 20.98 1.52
N PRO A 34 18.41 20.19 2.60
CA PRO A 34 17.25 19.96 3.47
C PRO A 34 16.79 21.22 4.20
N PHE A 35 17.63 22.24 4.30
CA PHE A 35 17.34 23.49 5.01
C PHE A 35 17.10 24.70 4.10
N ASP A 36 17.32 24.59 2.78
CA ASP A 36 17.20 25.69 1.81
C ASP A 36 15.79 26.29 1.71
N ALA A 37 14.76 25.50 1.94
CA ALA A 37 13.37 25.91 1.74
C ALA A 37 12.79 26.75 2.90
N ALA A 38 13.43 26.82 4.07
CA ALA A 38 12.81 27.38 5.26
C ALA A 38 13.09 28.87 5.51
N ARG A 39 14.28 29.38 5.16
CA ARG A 39 14.73 30.78 5.22
C ARG A 39 16.13 30.88 4.62
N VAL A 40 16.48 32.02 4.05
CA VAL A 40 17.88 32.37 3.82
C VAL A 40 18.54 32.50 5.18
N LEU A 41 19.18 31.41 5.64
CA LEU A 41 19.92 31.38 6.89
C LEU A 41 21.23 32.14 6.71
N PRO A 42 21.76 32.83 7.73
CA PRO A 42 23.11 33.32 7.70
C PRO A 42 24.09 32.16 7.45
N PRO A 43 25.12 32.34 6.59
CA PRO A 43 26.02 31.24 6.18
C PRO A 43 26.74 30.52 7.34
N GLU A 44 26.91 31.20 8.46
CA GLU A 44 27.50 30.60 9.69
C GLU A 44 26.53 29.63 10.37
N ILE A 45 25.24 29.95 10.40
CA ILE A 45 24.23 29.08 11.00
C ILE A 45 24.00 27.85 10.14
N GLU A 46 23.96 28.03 8.81
CA GLU A 46 23.85 26.94 7.85
C GLU A 46 24.97 25.92 8.00
N ARG A 47 26.24 26.35 7.99
CA ARG A 47 27.39 25.48 8.22
C ARG A 47 27.38 24.76 9.56
N ASN A 48 26.87 25.39 10.62
CA ASN A 48 26.77 24.74 11.93
C ASN A 48 25.71 23.66 11.94
N ILE A 49 24.59 23.86 11.22
CA ILE A 49 23.55 22.85 11.04
C ILE A 49 24.08 21.69 10.17
N GLU A 50 24.72 21.99 9.06
CA GLU A 50 25.32 20.97 8.19
C GLU A 50 26.28 20.07 8.95
N ARG A 51 27.17 20.64 9.78
CA ARG A 51 28.07 19.87 10.64
C ARG A 51 27.36 19.06 11.71
N ALA A 52 26.33 19.64 12.32
CA ALA A 52 25.56 18.95 13.36
C ALA A 52 24.82 17.71 12.84
N TYR A 53 24.45 17.73 11.57
CA TYR A 53 23.77 16.60 10.88
C TYR A 53 24.69 15.82 9.96
N HIS A 54 26.02 16.06 9.98
CA HIS A 54 27.02 15.38 9.13
C HIS A 54 26.73 15.46 7.63
N LEU A 55 26.13 16.57 7.18
CA LEU A 55 25.83 16.77 5.76
C LEU A 55 27.02 17.25 4.95
N ASP A 56 28.09 17.70 5.61
CA ASP A 56 29.37 18.08 5.03
C ASP A 56 30.33 16.87 4.82
N ASP A 57 29.97 15.69 5.34
CA ASP A 57 30.69 14.45 5.11
C ASP A 57 30.51 13.97 3.66
N THR A 58 31.43 13.10 3.18
CA THR A 58 31.29 12.51 1.84
C THR A 58 30.06 11.63 1.75
N LEU A 59 29.43 11.52 0.55
CA LEU A 59 28.24 10.68 0.34
C LEU A 59 28.46 9.23 0.80
N PHE A 60 29.68 8.72 0.69
CA PHE A 60 30.02 7.38 1.15
C PHE A 60 29.99 7.27 2.68
N GLU A 61 30.54 8.26 3.38
CA GLU A 61 30.51 8.33 4.85
C GLU A 61 29.08 8.47 5.37
N GLN A 62 28.28 9.36 4.78
CA GLN A 62 26.86 9.50 5.11
C GLN A 62 26.09 8.18 4.89
N PHE A 63 26.31 7.50 3.77
CA PHE A 63 25.66 6.23 3.46
C PHE A 63 26.05 5.13 4.45
N THR A 64 27.36 5.00 4.77
CA THR A 64 27.82 3.98 5.73
C THR A 64 27.33 4.25 7.13
N SER A 65 27.29 5.52 7.55
CA SER A 65 26.72 5.94 8.83
C SER A 65 25.21 5.63 8.92
N TYR A 66 24.48 5.89 7.84
CA TYR A 66 23.06 5.54 7.75
C TYR A 66 22.84 4.02 7.87
N LEU A 67 23.63 3.20 7.18
CA LEU A 67 23.55 1.74 7.28
C LEU A 67 23.90 1.22 8.69
N GLN A 68 24.86 1.84 9.37
CA GLN A 68 25.19 1.51 10.76
C GLN A 68 24.03 1.85 11.70
N GLY A 69 23.40 3.02 11.55
CA GLY A 69 22.20 3.38 12.30
C GLY A 69 21.09 2.37 12.07
N LEU A 70 20.83 2.01 10.82
CA LEU A 70 19.80 1.05 10.43
C LEU A 70 20.02 -0.33 11.07
N TRP A 71 21.27 -0.78 11.18
CA TRP A 71 21.62 -2.04 11.87
C TRP A 71 21.24 -2.03 13.34
N HIS A 72 21.23 -0.88 14.00
CA HIS A 72 20.81 -0.68 15.39
C HIS A 72 19.32 -0.32 15.53
N GLY A 73 18.57 -0.29 14.41
CA GLY A 73 17.16 0.11 14.41
C GLY A 73 16.93 1.61 14.48
N ASP A 74 17.99 2.40 14.31
CA ASP A 74 17.92 3.85 14.26
C ASP A 74 17.82 4.31 12.80
N LEU A 75 16.71 5.00 12.49
CA LEU A 75 16.45 5.59 11.16
C LEU A 75 16.93 7.04 11.05
N GLY A 76 17.60 7.54 12.10
CA GLY A 76 18.12 8.89 12.20
C GLY A 76 17.12 9.92 12.72
N PRO A 77 17.60 11.16 12.95
CA PRO A 77 16.73 12.28 13.34
C PRO A 77 15.96 12.81 12.14
N SER A 78 14.74 13.31 12.39
CA SER A 78 14.01 14.07 11.37
C SER A 78 14.58 15.50 11.27
N TYR A 79 14.77 16.00 10.07
CA TYR A 79 15.21 17.38 9.85
C TYR A 79 14.09 18.41 10.06
N ARG A 80 12.85 17.95 10.00
CA ARG A 80 11.66 18.82 10.16
C ARG A 80 11.04 18.75 11.55
N TYR A 81 10.96 17.56 12.13
CA TYR A 81 10.35 17.31 13.45
C TYR A 81 11.47 17.22 14.50
N ARG A 82 11.91 18.40 15.00
CA ARG A 82 13.13 18.54 15.84
C ARG A 82 13.15 17.70 17.12
N ASP A 83 11.97 17.38 17.66
CA ASP A 83 11.84 16.65 18.93
C ASP A 83 11.50 15.17 18.73
N SER A 84 11.64 14.66 17.51
CA SER A 84 11.25 13.27 17.20
C SER A 84 12.26 12.61 16.28
N THR A 85 12.56 11.35 16.56
CA THR A 85 13.30 10.49 15.65
C THR A 85 12.37 9.98 14.54
N VAL A 86 12.95 9.63 13.39
CA VAL A 86 12.20 9.00 12.28
C VAL A 86 11.53 7.70 12.74
N SER A 87 12.21 6.92 13.59
CA SER A 87 11.67 5.68 14.16
C SER A 87 10.41 5.93 14.99
N GLU A 88 10.37 6.98 15.83
CA GLU A 88 9.20 7.35 16.61
C GLU A 88 8.03 7.83 15.76
N LEU A 89 8.30 8.65 14.73
CA LEU A 89 7.28 9.12 13.79
C LEU A 89 6.62 7.96 13.05
N ILE A 90 7.43 7.03 12.55
CA ILE A 90 6.94 5.85 11.85
C ILE A 90 6.17 4.94 12.81
N ALA A 91 6.71 4.65 14.00
CA ALA A 91 6.06 3.78 14.98
C ALA A 91 4.68 4.34 15.41
N GLY A 92 4.55 5.65 15.54
CA GLY A 92 3.28 6.31 15.87
C GLY A 92 2.24 6.25 14.72
N ALA A 93 2.69 6.38 13.47
CA ALA A 93 1.81 6.43 12.30
C ALA A 93 1.47 5.04 11.70
N LEU A 94 2.40 4.09 11.78
CA LEU A 94 2.29 2.77 11.15
C LEU A 94 1.04 1.98 11.57
N PRO A 95 0.62 1.95 12.84
CA PRO A 95 -0.59 1.22 13.23
C PRO A 95 -1.85 1.69 12.51
N LEU A 96 -1.98 3.00 12.24
CA LEU A 96 -3.13 3.56 11.53
C LEU A 96 -3.10 3.20 10.05
N SER A 97 -1.95 3.30 9.39
CA SER A 97 -1.76 2.88 8.00
C SER A 97 -2.01 1.38 7.83
N MET A 98 -1.52 0.55 8.76
CA MET A 98 -1.77 -0.90 8.75
C MET A 98 -3.25 -1.23 8.95
N LYS A 99 -3.94 -0.53 9.85
CA LYS A 99 -5.40 -0.68 10.04
C LYS A 99 -6.17 -0.31 8.78
N LEU A 100 -5.83 0.82 8.15
CA LEU A 100 -6.45 1.25 6.90
C LEU A 100 -6.24 0.20 5.80
N GLY A 101 -5.01 -0.25 5.60
CA GLY A 101 -4.65 -1.26 4.60
C GLY A 101 -5.33 -2.61 4.84
N ALA A 102 -5.35 -3.07 6.10
CA ALA A 102 -6.01 -4.34 6.47
C ALA A 102 -7.54 -4.30 6.22
N LEU A 103 -8.20 -3.20 6.59
CA LEU A 103 -9.64 -3.03 6.33
C LEU A 103 -9.94 -2.96 4.82
N ALA A 104 -9.12 -2.25 4.06
CA ALA A 104 -9.24 -2.17 2.61
C ALA A 104 -9.02 -3.54 1.94
N MET A 105 -8.02 -4.30 2.38
CA MET A 105 -7.77 -5.65 1.88
C MET A 105 -8.90 -6.60 2.22
N LEU A 106 -9.40 -6.58 3.45
CA LEU A 106 -10.53 -7.40 3.88
C LEU A 106 -11.76 -7.11 3.00
N LEU A 107 -12.09 -5.83 2.81
CA LEU A 107 -13.19 -5.41 1.94
C LEU A 107 -12.96 -5.88 0.50
N ALA A 108 -11.74 -5.72 -0.01
CA ALA A 108 -11.39 -6.11 -1.38
C ALA A 108 -11.54 -7.61 -1.61
N VAL A 109 -11.07 -8.44 -0.67
CA VAL A 109 -11.20 -9.90 -0.77
C VAL A 109 -12.66 -10.32 -0.68
N VAL A 110 -13.39 -9.84 0.33
CA VAL A 110 -14.79 -10.24 0.52
C VAL A 110 -15.66 -9.82 -0.66
N ALA A 111 -15.61 -8.56 -1.05
CA ALA A 111 -16.42 -8.03 -2.15
C ALA A 111 -15.96 -8.58 -3.52
N GLY A 112 -14.65 -8.62 -3.76
CA GLY A 112 -14.08 -9.08 -5.03
C GLY A 112 -14.32 -10.57 -5.28
N VAL A 113 -14.10 -11.42 -4.28
CA VAL A 113 -14.37 -12.86 -4.40
C VAL A 113 -15.86 -13.12 -4.61
N SER A 114 -16.72 -12.47 -3.83
CA SER A 114 -18.16 -12.63 -3.97
C SER A 114 -18.65 -12.21 -5.36
N ALA A 115 -18.23 -11.04 -5.84
CA ALA A 115 -18.58 -10.54 -7.16
C ALA A 115 -18.05 -11.46 -8.27
N GLY A 116 -16.81 -11.94 -8.15
CA GLY A 116 -16.20 -12.85 -9.11
C GLY A 116 -16.89 -14.20 -9.21
N ILE A 117 -17.29 -14.79 -8.07
CA ILE A 117 -18.07 -16.04 -8.02
C ILE A 117 -19.44 -15.83 -8.67
N ILE A 118 -20.15 -14.76 -8.32
CA ILE A 118 -21.50 -14.46 -8.88
C ILE A 118 -21.40 -14.29 -10.40
N ALA A 119 -20.41 -13.54 -10.88
CA ALA A 119 -20.17 -13.34 -12.31
C ALA A 119 -19.86 -14.65 -13.03
N ALA A 120 -19.02 -15.52 -12.45
CA ALA A 120 -18.66 -16.81 -13.02
C ALA A 120 -19.85 -17.76 -13.13
N LEU A 121 -20.70 -17.83 -12.09
CA LEU A 121 -21.90 -18.67 -12.07
C LEU A 121 -22.97 -18.20 -13.04
N ARG A 122 -22.99 -16.91 -13.34
CA ARG A 122 -23.91 -16.28 -14.30
C ARG A 122 -23.19 -15.86 -15.59
N LYS A 123 -22.23 -16.66 -16.03
CA LYS A 123 -21.44 -16.42 -17.23
C LYS A 123 -22.30 -16.04 -18.43
N ASN A 124 -21.89 -15.02 -19.18
CA ASN A 124 -22.55 -14.49 -20.38
C ASN A 124 -23.92 -13.82 -20.13
N THR A 125 -24.36 -13.64 -18.88
CA THR A 125 -25.57 -12.88 -18.55
C THR A 125 -25.27 -11.38 -18.39
N ILE A 126 -26.34 -10.60 -18.19
CA ILE A 126 -26.18 -9.15 -17.91
C ILE A 126 -25.40 -8.90 -16.61
N ILE A 127 -25.56 -9.74 -15.59
CA ILE A 127 -24.84 -9.63 -14.30
C ILE A 127 -23.36 -9.81 -14.50
N ASP A 128 -22.96 -10.82 -15.29
CA ASP A 128 -21.56 -11.02 -15.62
C ASP A 128 -20.95 -9.82 -16.35
N ARG A 129 -21.67 -9.26 -17.31
CA ARG A 129 -21.22 -8.07 -18.05
C ARG A 129 -21.13 -6.83 -17.15
N MET A 130 -22.10 -6.63 -16.25
CA MET A 130 -22.07 -5.52 -15.29
C MET A 130 -20.89 -5.64 -14.34
N VAL A 131 -20.68 -6.79 -13.69
CA VAL A 131 -19.55 -7.01 -12.78
C VAL A 131 -18.22 -6.78 -13.51
N THR A 132 -18.07 -7.35 -14.71
CA THR A 132 -16.83 -7.18 -15.49
C THR A 132 -16.64 -5.74 -15.95
N GLY A 133 -17.70 -5.05 -16.38
CA GLY A 133 -17.66 -3.65 -16.80
C GLY A 133 -17.28 -2.72 -15.63
N VAL A 134 -17.92 -2.86 -14.47
CA VAL A 134 -17.57 -2.10 -13.26
C VAL A 134 -16.14 -2.38 -12.83
N ALA A 135 -15.70 -3.64 -12.90
CA ALA A 135 -14.32 -4.00 -12.60
C ALA A 135 -13.32 -3.34 -13.57
N MET A 136 -13.63 -3.28 -14.87
CA MET A 136 -12.78 -2.57 -15.84
C MET A 136 -12.66 -1.09 -15.50
N VAL A 137 -13.75 -0.42 -15.20
CA VAL A 137 -13.74 0.99 -14.78
C VAL A 137 -12.92 1.16 -13.50
N GLY A 138 -13.13 0.31 -12.49
CA GLY A 138 -12.41 0.39 -11.21
C GLY A 138 -10.89 0.20 -11.31
N ILE A 139 -10.42 -0.60 -12.29
CA ILE A 139 -8.98 -0.77 -12.55
C ILE A 139 -8.42 0.42 -13.36
N SER A 140 -9.23 1.02 -14.24
CA SER A 140 -8.76 2.05 -15.16
C SER A 140 -8.62 3.43 -14.53
N ILE A 141 -9.37 3.71 -13.46
CA ILE A 141 -9.33 5.03 -12.81
C ILE A 141 -8.24 5.02 -11.72
N PRO A 142 -7.24 5.93 -11.81
CA PRO A 142 -6.21 6.03 -10.78
C PRO A 142 -6.77 6.45 -9.42
N ILE A 143 -6.18 5.95 -8.34
CA ILE A 143 -6.65 6.20 -6.98
C ILE A 143 -6.64 7.69 -6.60
N PHE A 144 -5.68 8.45 -7.13
CA PHE A 144 -5.58 9.91 -6.92
C PHE A 144 -6.73 10.69 -7.59
N VAL A 145 -7.50 10.04 -8.48
CA VAL A 145 -8.75 10.59 -9.05
C VAL A 145 -9.96 10.12 -8.24
N ILE A 146 -10.00 8.83 -7.87
CA ILE A 146 -11.11 8.24 -7.11
C ILE A 146 -11.27 8.93 -5.75
N ALA A 147 -10.18 9.10 -5.00
CA ALA A 147 -10.24 9.62 -3.63
C ALA A 147 -10.81 11.05 -3.56
N PRO A 148 -10.33 12.05 -4.34
CA PRO A 148 -10.94 13.39 -4.35
C PRO A 148 -12.37 13.41 -4.89
N LEU A 149 -12.71 12.56 -5.89
CA LEU A 149 -14.08 12.47 -6.39
C LEU A 149 -15.04 11.94 -5.34
N MET A 150 -14.61 10.97 -4.52
CA MET A 150 -15.41 10.48 -3.40
C MET A 150 -15.65 11.59 -2.36
N VAL A 151 -14.64 12.38 -2.03
CA VAL A 151 -14.79 13.56 -1.15
C VAL A 151 -15.78 14.55 -1.75
N LEU A 152 -15.63 14.89 -3.02
CA LEU A 152 -16.52 15.83 -3.72
C LEU A 152 -17.99 15.36 -3.69
N VAL A 153 -18.22 14.10 -4.04
CA VAL A 153 -19.59 13.57 -4.13
C VAL A 153 -20.19 13.31 -2.75
N PHE A 154 -19.53 12.52 -1.90
CA PHE A 154 -20.13 12.03 -0.66
C PHE A 154 -20.01 12.99 0.51
N ALA A 155 -18.96 13.83 0.55
CA ALA A 155 -18.81 14.77 1.64
C ALA A 155 -19.30 16.17 1.28
N VAL A 156 -18.93 16.71 0.11
CA VAL A 156 -19.23 18.09 -0.25
C VAL A 156 -20.64 18.21 -0.84
N THR A 157 -21.01 17.35 -1.82
CA THR A 157 -22.28 17.47 -2.54
C THR A 157 -23.44 16.86 -1.77
N LEU A 158 -23.28 15.64 -1.26
CA LEU A 158 -24.33 14.90 -0.57
C LEU A 158 -24.33 15.11 0.95
N GLY A 159 -23.21 15.51 1.55
CA GLY A 159 -23.08 15.70 3.00
C GLY A 159 -23.27 14.42 3.83
N TRP A 160 -23.09 13.24 3.22
CA TRP A 160 -23.34 11.96 3.89
C TRP A 160 -22.19 11.50 4.77
N LEU A 161 -20.95 11.82 4.40
CA LEU A 161 -19.75 11.33 5.06
C LEU A 161 -18.77 12.48 5.32
N PRO A 162 -17.94 12.38 6.36
CA PRO A 162 -16.95 13.42 6.67
C PRO A 162 -15.85 13.48 5.62
N ALA A 163 -15.45 14.69 5.20
CA ALA A 163 -14.46 14.91 4.15
C ALA A 163 -13.04 14.48 4.55
N SER A 164 -12.69 14.54 5.84
CA SER A 164 -11.32 14.34 6.32
C SER A 164 -11.25 13.71 7.71
N TRP A 165 -10.05 13.26 8.07
CA TRP A 165 -9.71 12.72 9.38
C TRP A 165 -9.56 13.83 10.44
N ALA A 166 -10.51 14.66 10.69
CA ALA A 166 -10.36 15.72 11.70
C ALA A 166 -10.60 15.20 13.13
N GLY A 167 -9.52 14.94 13.86
CA GLY A 167 -9.43 15.00 15.34
C GLY A 167 -10.14 13.96 16.22
N SER A 168 -11.18 13.25 15.82
CA SER A 168 -12.00 12.47 16.75
C SER A 168 -11.94 10.95 16.63
N GLY A 169 -11.09 10.38 15.78
CA GLY A 169 -10.86 8.92 15.70
C GLY A 169 -12.11 8.03 15.47
N SER A 170 -13.23 8.61 15.07
CA SER A 170 -14.46 7.87 14.83
C SER A 170 -14.35 6.98 13.59
N SER A 171 -14.91 5.78 13.67
CA SER A 171 -14.78 4.74 12.62
C SER A 171 -15.44 5.10 11.30
N ASP A 172 -16.44 6.00 11.30
CA ASP A 172 -17.08 6.53 10.09
C ASP A 172 -16.14 7.29 9.17
N ARG A 173 -15.09 7.90 9.72
CA ARG A 173 -14.05 8.63 8.96
C ARG A 173 -13.10 7.72 8.17
N LEU A 174 -13.02 6.45 8.52
CA LEU A 174 -12.27 5.45 7.76
C LEU A 174 -13.07 4.88 6.58
N LEU A 175 -14.38 5.07 6.52
CA LEU A 175 -15.22 4.42 5.51
C LEU A 175 -14.83 4.81 4.08
N MET A 176 -14.77 6.11 3.77
CA MET A 176 -14.36 6.57 2.44
C MET A 176 -12.93 6.18 2.09
N PRO A 177 -11.91 6.43 2.95
CA PRO A 177 -10.54 5.96 2.71
C PRO A 177 -10.44 4.47 2.43
N VAL A 178 -11.11 3.64 3.23
CA VAL A 178 -11.13 2.17 3.06
C VAL A 178 -11.73 1.79 1.72
N ILE A 179 -12.87 2.38 1.34
CA ILE A 179 -13.53 2.10 0.05
C ILE A 179 -12.63 2.57 -1.09
N ALA A 180 -12.09 3.80 -1.04
CA ALA A 180 -11.22 4.32 -2.08
C ALA A 180 -10.02 3.43 -2.34
N LEU A 181 -9.38 2.94 -1.27
CA LEU A 181 -8.21 2.07 -1.33
C LEU A 181 -8.58 0.65 -1.79
N ALA A 182 -9.78 0.16 -1.44
CA ALA A 182 -10.24 -1.17 -1.79
C ALA A 182 -10.72 -1.29 -3.25
N LEU A 183 -11.30 -0.24 -3.84
CA LEU A 183 -11.96 -0.30 -5.15
C LEU A 183 -11.11 -0.91 -6.27
N PRO A 184 -9.85 -0.51 -6.51
CA PRO A 184 -9.01 -1.11 -7.54
C PRO A 184 -8.75 -2.60 -7.26
N GLN A 185 -8.57 -2.97 -5.99
CA GLN A 185 -8.32 -4.34 -5.58
C GLN A 185 -9.56 -5.21 -5.69
N ILE A 186 -10.75 -4.69 -5.32
CA ILE A 186 -12.05 -5.36 -5.54
C ILE A 186 -12.19 -5.74 -7.02
N ALA A 187 -11.93 -4.78 -7.89
CA ALA A 187 -12.06 -4.96 -9.33
C ALA A 187 -11.09 -6.03 -9.88
N TYR A 188 -9.83 -6.00 -9.43
CA TYR A 188 -8.83 -6.98 -9.85
C TYR A 188 -9.17 -8.39 -9.33
N ILE A 189 -9.49 -8.50 -8.03
CA ILE A 189 -9.83 -9.77 -7.37
C ILE A 189 -11.10 -10.36 -7.99
N ALA A 190 -12.12 -9.56 -8.27
CA ALA A 190 -13.36 -10.01 -8.91
C ALA A 190 -13.06 -10.63 -10.29
N ARG A 191 -12.25 -9.97 -11.11
CA ARG A 191 -11.88 -10.47 -12.44
C ARG A 191 -11.04 -11.76 -12.35
N LEU A 192 -10.08 -11.81 -11.44
CA LEU A 192 -9.23 -12.98 -11.22
C LEU A 192 -10.05 -14.18 -10.74
N THR A 193 -10.90 -13.96 -9.74
CA THR A 193 -11.80 -14.99 -9.19
C THR A 193 -12.78 -15.49 -10.24
N ARG A 194 -13.37 -14.59 -11.04
CA ARG A 194 -14.26 -14.96 -12.13
C ARG A 194 -13.56 -15.88 -13.14
N ALA A 195 -12.38 -15.51 -13.61
CA ALA A 195 -11.62 -16.29 -14.57
C ALA A 195 -11.28 -17.69 -14.03
N SER A 196 -10.78 -17.74 -12.80
CA SER A 196 -10.43 -18.98 -12.13
C SER A 196 -11.64 -19.89 -11.91
N MET A 197 -12.75 -19.36 -11.43
CA MET A 197 -14.00 -20.10 -11.24
C MET A 197 -14.55 -20.68 -12.54
N ILE A 198 -14.54 -19.92 -13.64
CA ILE A 198 -14.97 -20.43 -14.97
C ILE A 198 -14.13 -21.63 -15.39
N ASN A 199 -12.80 -21.53 -15.25
CA ASN A 199 -11.89 -22.62 -15.60
C ASN A 199 -12.14 -23.87 -14.76
N ILE A 200 -12.29 -23.71 -13.45
CA ILE A 200 -12.55 -24.84 -12.53
C ILE A 200 -13.92 -25.47 -12.79
N MET A 201 -14.97 -24.68 -12.99
CA MET A 201 -16.33 -25.19 -13.24
C MET A 201 -16.46 -25.96 -14.57
N SER A 202 -15.48 -25.82 -15.49
CA SER A 202 -15.39 -26.57 -16.75
C SER A 202 -14.48 -27.80 -16.69
N SER A 203 -13.83 -28.07 -15.55
CA SER A 203 -12.89 -29.18 -15.38
C SER A 203 -13.58 -30.56 -15.31
N ASP A 204 -12.82 -31.62 -15.61
CA ASP A 204 -13.35 -33.00 -15.65
C ASP A 204 -13.79 -33.52 -14.26
N PHE A 205 -13.10 -33.12 -13.17
CA PHE A 205 -13.54 -33.52 -11.84
C PHE A 205 -14.89 -32.90 -11.45
N VAL A 206 -15.21 -31.69 -11.92
CA VAL A 206 -16.53 -31.06 -11.73
C VAL A 206 -17.58 -31.78 -12.59
N ARG A 207 -17.24 -32.22 -13.81
CA ARG A 207 -18.13 -33.05 -14.62
C ARG A 207 -18.47 -34.37 -13.94
N THR A 208 -17.46 -35.03 -13.36
CA THR A 208 -17.65 -36.26 -12.60
C THR A 208 -18.55 -36.03 -11.37
N ALA A 209 -18.32 -34.95 -10.62
CA ALA A 209 -19.17 -34.62 -9.47
C ALA A 209 -20.65 -34.39 -9.86
N ARG A 210 -20.87 -33.76 -11.02
CA ARG A 210 -22.24 -33.59 -11.57
C ARG A 210 -22.86 -34.94 -11.98
N ALA A 211 -22.08 -35.82 -12.62
CA ALA A 211 -22.53 -37.15 -13.01
C ALA A 211 -22.91 -38.02 -11.78
N GLN A 212 -22.28 -37.78 -10.64
CA GLN A 212 -22.63 -38.39 -9.35
C GLN A 212 -23.85 -37.77 -8.68
N GLY A 213 -24.52 -36.80 -9.30
CA GLY A 213 -25.75 -36.18 -8.79
C GLY A 213 -25.55 -35.07 -7.77
N LEU A 214 -24.32 -34.56 -7.58
CA LEU A 214 -24.08 -33.45 -6.65
C LEU A 214 -24.70 -32.16 -7.16
N CYS A 215 -25.40 -31.45 -6.28
CA CYS A 215 -25.96 -30.15 -6.62
C CYS A 215 -24.86 -29.09 -6.79
N THR A 216 -25.15 -28.06 -7.62
CA THR A 216 -24.17 -27.00 -7.96
C THR A 216 -23.57 -26.32 -6.74
N MET A 217 -24.36 -26.06 -5.70
CA MET A 217 -23.88 -25.41 -4.47
C MET A 217 -22.87 -26.30 -3.71
N SER A 218 -23.12 -27.61 -3.66
CA SER A 218 -22.19 -28.59 -3.07
C SER A 218 -20.87 -28.64 -3.84
N ILE A 219 -20.95 -28.66 -5.18
CA ILE A 219 -19.76 -28.63 -6.06
C ILE A 219 -18.95 -27.37 -5.82
N ILE A 220 -19.61 -26.21 -5.77
CA ILE A 220 -18.93 -24.94 -5.51
C ILE A 220 -18.20 -24.98 -4.15
N ARG A 221 -18.94 -25.32 -3.09
CA ARG A 221 -18.42 -25.24 -1.72
C ARG A 221 -17.29 -26.22 -1.44
N TYR A 222 -17.41 -27.46 -1.90
CA TYR A 222 -16.49 -28.54 -1.52
C TYR A 222 -15.45 -28.86 -2.59
N HIS A 223 -15.69 -28.53 -3.86
CA HIS A 223 -14.82 -28.96 -4.96
C HIS A 223 -14.20 -27.77 -5.72
N ALA A 224 -14.95 -26.68 -5.93
CA ALA A 224 -14.51 -25.61 -6.83
C ALA A 224 -13.81 -24.44 -6.11
N ILE A 225 -14.27 -24.00 -4.94
CA ILE A 225 -13.73 -22.81 -4.27
C ILE A 225 -12.23 -22.96 -3.97
N LYS A 226 -11.80 -24.08 -3.37
CA LYS A 226 -10.40 -24.28 -2.98
C LYS A 226 -9.43 -24.12 -4.15
N PRO A 227 -9.54 -24.86 -5.26
CA PRO A 227 -8.63 -24.71 -6.39
C PRO A 227 -8.81 -23.34 -7.09
N ALA A 228 -10.02 -22.78 -7.10
CA ALA A 228 -10.26 -21.47 -7.70
C ALA A 228 -9.60 -20.31 -6.94
N MET A 229 -9.32 -20.47 -5.64
CA MET A 229 -8.65 -19.44 -4.82
C MET A 229 -7.11 -19.48 -4.92
N LEU A 230 -6.49 -20.50 -5.50
CA LEU A 230 -5.03 -20.57 -5.62
C LEU A 230 -4.41 -19.37 -6.36
N PRO A 231 -4.94 -18.90 -7.51
CA PRO A 231 -4.43 -17.70 -8.15
C PRO A 231 -4.59 -16.44 -7.29
N LEU A 232 -5.67 -16.34 -6.50
CA LEU A 232 -5.87 -15.23 -5.57
C LEU A 232 -4.81 -15.23 -4.47
N LEU A 233 -4.49 -16.38 -3.88
CA LEU A 233 -3.43 -16.49 -2.88
C LEU A 233 -2.08 -16.03 -3.43
N SER A 234 -1.76 -16.40 -4.67
CA SER A 234 -0.55 -15.93 -5.36
C SER A 234 -0.56 -14.42 -5.61
N TYR A 235 -1.74 -13.82 -5.78
CA TYR A 235 -1.90 -12.39 -5.99
C TYR A 235 -1.86 -11.57 -4.70
N MET A 236 -2.03 -12.18 -3.53
CA MET A 236 -2.09 -11.44 -2.25
C MET A 236 -0.84 -10.59 -2.00
N GLY A 237 0.35 -11.06 -2.34
CA GLY A 237 1.58 -10.27 -2.22
C GLY A 237 1.53 -8.96 -3.03
N PRO A 238 1.36 -9.01 -4.36
CA PRO A 238 1.15 -7.83 -5.19
C PRO A 238 -0.01 -6.93 -4.74
N ALA A 239 -1.10 -7.52 -4.23
CA ALA A 239 -2.24 -6.75 -3.72
C ALA A 239 -1.88 -5.94 -2.46
N VAL A 240 -1.13 -6.54 -1.52
CA VAL A 240 -0.63 -5.82 -0.34
C VAL A 240 0.30 -4.69 -0.75
N ALA A 241 1.23 -4.94 -1.67
CA ALA A 241 2.11 -3.91 -2.21
C ALA A 241 1.31 -2.75 -2.84
N GLY A 242 0.28 -3.07 -3.63
CA GLY A 242 -0.61 -2.07 -4.24
C GLY A 242 -1.40 -1.25 -3.22
N ILE A 243 -1.83 -1.87 -2.12
CA ILE A 243 -2.51 -1.16 -1.01
C ILE A 243 -1.53 -0.24 -0.27
N LEU A 244 -0.32 -0.72 0.04
CA LEU A 244 0.69 0.09 0.73
C LEU A 244 1.07 1.33 -0.09
N THR A 245 1.30 1.18 -1.39
CA THR A 245 1.63 2.31 -2.27
C THR A 245 0.42 3.23 -2.50
N GLY A 246 -0.78 2.68 -2.61
CA GLY A 246 -2.02 3.45 -2.76
C GLY A 246 -2.42 4.19 -1.48
N SER A 247 -2.06 3.67 -0.29
CA SER A 247 -2.37 4.31 0.98
C SER A 247 -1.72 5.68 1.13
N VAL A 248 -0.52 5.89 0.57
CA VAL A 248 0.19 7.18 0.57
C VAL A 248 -0.71 8.31 0.03
N VAL A 249 -1.35 8.07 -1.11
CA VAL A 249 -2.24 9.05 -1.74
C VAL A 249 -3.54 9.23 -0.95
N VAL A 250 -4.14 8.12 -0.49
CA VAL A 250 -5.38 8.14 0.27
C VAL A 250 -5.19 8.84 1.61
N GLU A 251 -4.10 8.57 2.31
CA GLU A 251 -3.78 9.21 3.58
C GLU A 251 -3.62 10.73 3.43
N GLU A 252 -2.98 11.19 2.36
CA GLU A 252 -2.84 12.63 2.09
C GLU A 252 -4.17 13.27 1.75
N VAL A 253 -4.96 12.69 0.84
CA VAL A 253 -6.27 13.24 0.40
C VAL A 253 -7.25 13.35 1.56
N PHE A 254 -7.31 12.35 2.44
CA PHE A 254 -8.23 12.34 3.58
C PHE A 254 -7.61 12.92 4.86
N GLY A 255 -6.35 13.38 4.81
CA GLY A 255 -5.66 13.95 5.97
C GLY A 255 -5.44 12.97 7.12
N ILE A 256 -5.24 11.68 6.81
CA ILE A 256 -5.00 10.62 7.80
C ILE A 256 -3.53 10.69 8.25
N PRO A 257 -3.23 10.82 9.55
CA PRO A 257 -1.86 10.91 10.04
C PRO A 257 -1.17 9.54 10.02
N GLY A 258 -1.01 8.98 8.83
CA GLY A 258 -0.33 7.73 8.58
C GLY A 258 1.07 7.94 8.00
N VAL A 259 1.76 6.82 7.77
CA VAL A 259 3.14 6.81 7.25
C VAL A 259 3.22 7.44 5.85
N GLY A 260 2.20 7.26 5.01
CA GLY A 260 2.15 7.85 3.68
C GLY A 260 2.07 9.36 3.68
N GLN A 261 1.34 9.96 4.64
CA GLN A 261 1.30 11.41 4.79
C GLN A 261 2.67 11.95 5.22
N PHE A 262 3.37 11.28 6.13
CA PHE A 262 4.74 11.64 6.50
C PHE A 262 5.71 11.51 5.31
N PHE A 263 5.52 10.51 4.45
CA PHE A 263 6.33 10.35 3.24
C PHE A 263 6.19 11.55 2.30
N ILE A 264 4.96 11.95 1.98
CA ILE A 264 4.70 13.10 1.09
C ILE A 264 5.24 14.39 1.71
N ARG A 265 4.95 14.62 2.98
CA ARG A 265 5.44 15.81 3.69
C ARG A 265 6.96 15.82 3.83
N GLY A 266 7.58 14.68 4.07
CA GLY A 266 9.02 14.51 4.08
C GLY A 266 9.65 14.86 2.74
N ALA A 267 9.07 14.36 1.65
CA ALA A 267 9.56 14.65 0.30
C ALA A 267 9.41 16.14 -0.06
N LEU A 268 8.26 16.75 0.23
CA LEU A 268 8.03 18.18 -0.03
C LEU A 268 8.90 19.10 0.82
N ASN A 269 9.20 18.70 2.05
CA ASN A 269 10.05 19.47 2.98
C ASN A 269 11.53 19.09 2.95
N ARG A 270 11.93 18.18 2.05
CA ARG A 270 13.31 17.68 1.90
C ARG A 270 13.85 17.05 3.18
N ASP A 271 13.01 16.39 3.95
CA ASP A 271 13.44 15.60 5.12
C ASP A 271 13.98 14.25 4.65
N TYR A 272 15.26 14.22 4.34
CA TYR A 272 15.93 13.09 3.69
C TYR A 272 15.86 11.83 4.54
N THR A 273 16.13 11.93 5.84
CA THR A 273 16.09 10.81 6.76
C THR A 273 14.69 10.23 6.90
N LEU A 274 13.65 11.08 6.95
CA LEU A 274 12.26 10.64 7.02
C LEU A 274 11.83 9.90 5.75
N VAL A 275 12.17 10.44 4.57
CA VAL A 275 11.85 9.79 3.27
C VAL A 275 12.57 8.45 3.14
N LEU A 276 13.87 8.40 3.50
CA LEU A 276 14.65 7.16 3.47
C LEU A 276 14.09 6.12 4.45
N GLY A 277 13.83 6.52 5.71
CA GLY A 277 13.30 5.63 6.73
C GLY A 277 11.96 5.01 6.33
N ILE A 278 11.04 5.81 5.78
CA ILE A 278 9.74 5.31 5.29
C ILE A 278 9.95 4.38 4.08
N THR A 279 10.84 4.72 3.16
CA THR A 279 11.16 3.86 2.01
C THR A 279 11.70 2.51 2.46
N VAL A 280 12.58 2.47 3.46
CA VAL A 280 13.10 1.22 4.04
C VAL A 280 11.99 0.38 4.64
N VAL A 281 11.11 0.99 5.44
CA VAL A 281 9.97 0.27 6.06
C VAL A 281 9.02 -0.27 5.00
N TYR A 282 8.66 0.51 3.99
CA TYR A 282 7.78 0.04 2.91
C TYR A 282 8.45 -1.06 2.07
N ALA A 283 9.73 -0.92 1.73
CA ALA A 283 10.47 -1.95 1.03
C ALA A 283 10.51 -3.27 1.84
N ALA A 284 10.78 -3.19 3.14
CA ALA A 284 10.78 -4.34 4.02
C ALA A 284 9.40 -5.03 4.08
N LEU A 285 8.31 -4.26 4.17
CA LEU A 285 6.94 -4.78 4.16
C LEU A 285 6.55 -5.42 2.82
N VAL A 286 7.04 -4.90 1.69
CA VAL A 286 6.73 -5.45 0.36
C VAL A 286 7.54 -6.71 0.05
N ILE A 287 8.77 -6.80 0.57
CA ILE A 287 9.67 -7.94 0.33
C ILE A 287 9.32 -9.13 1.24
N SER A 288 8.79 -8.88 2.45
CA SER A 288 8.43 -9.93 3.44
C SER A 288 7.21 -10.76 2.99
#